data_2b8ff992d010f92cad58b6b09d83bd7d
#
_entry.id   2b8ff992d010f92cad58b6b09d83bd7d
#
_cell.length_a   1.000
_cell.length_b   1.000
_cell.length_c   1.000
_cell.angle_alpha   90.00
_cell.angle_beta   90.00
_cell.angle_gamma   90.00
#
_symmetry.space_group_name_H-M   'P 1'
#
loop_
_entity.id
_entity.type
_entity.pdbx_description
1 polymer ?
#
loop_
_entity_poly.entity_id
_entity_poly.type
_entity_poly.pdbx_seq_one_letter_code
_entity_poly.pdbx_strand_id
1 'polypeptide(L)'
;MEYLDILNNINEEDQEIKLKPHDRVLIIDGLNLFFRNFATINLTNNNGAHIGGLGGFLRSMGTLINKVQPTSIYVIFDGKGSTVNRNNINPDYKANRNINRITNWDSFDSLEDEHESKLDQLQRLVQYLKLLPIKILSFDKAEADDIISVLCNQLSYDKNKLFIVS
;
A
#
# COMPACT_ATOMS: atom_id res chain seq x y z
N MET A 1 7.28 -4.47 16.44
CA MET A 1 6.11 -4.69 15.55
C MET A 1 6.61 -4.61 14.12
N GLU A 2 6.25 -5.56 13.28
CA GLU A 2 6.62 -5.56 11.87
C GLU A 2 5.48 -4.97 11.01
N TYR A 3 5.78 -4.45 9.82
CA TYR A 3 4.73 -3.91 8.90
C TYR A 3 3.63 -4.94 8.63
N LEU A 4 4.00 -6.19 8.48
CA LEU A 4 3.07 -7.29 8.22
C LEU A 4 2.12 -7.57 9.39
N ASP A 5 2.52 -7.27 10.63
CA ASP A 5 1.64 -7.42 11.80
C ASP A 5 0.50 -6.40 11.77
N ILE A 6 0.76 -5.20 11.24
CA ILE A 6 -0.27 -4.16 11.04
C ILE A 6 -1.28 -4.60 9.98
N LEU A 7 -0.80 -5.22 8.91
CA LEU A 7 -1.61 -5.65 7.77
C LEU A 7 -2.44 -6.91 8.06
N ASN A 8 -2.03 -7.75 9.03
CA ASN A 8 -2.79 -8.93 9.46
C ASN A 8 -4.17 -8.60 10.03
N ASN A 9 -4.41 -7.35 10.44
CA ASN A 9 -5.71 -6.89 10.90
C ASN A 9 -6.64 -6.46 9.76
N ILE A 10 -6.20 -6.56 8.51
CA ILE A 10 -7.06 -6.43 7.34
C ILE A 10 -7.76 -7.78 7.20
N ASN A 11 -8.96 -7.89 7.76
CA ASN A 11 -9.72 -9.13 7.71
C ASN A 11 -10.00 -9.51 6.27
N GLU A 12 -9.78 -10.78 5.96
CA GLU A 12 -10.29 -11.49 4.79
C GLU A 12 -11.82 -11.63 4.91
N GLU A 13 -12.55 -10.53 5.02
CA GLU A 13 -13.98 -10.61 4.78
C GLU A 13 -14.13 -10.95 3.30
N ASP A 14 -14.87 -12.03 3.01
CA ASP A 14 -15.27 -12.47 1.66
C ASP A 14 -15.95 -11.31 0.91
N GLN A 15 -15.15 -10.39 0.42
CA GLN A 15 -15.63 -9.28 -0.37
C GLN A 15 -15.75 -9.77 -1.82
N GLU A 16 -16.89 -10.38 -2.10
CA GLU A 16 -17.27 -10.71 -3.47
C GLU A 16 -17.11 -9.46 -4.35
N ILE A 17 -16.20 -9.54 -5.32
CA ILE A 17 -15.89 -8.44 -6.23
C ILE A 17 -17.04 -8.35 -7.24
N LYS A 18 -18.05 -7.55 -6.92
CA LYS A 18 -19.17 -7.26 -7.82
C LYS A 18 -18.88 -5.97 -8.59
N LEU A 19 -18.32 -6.09 -9.78
CA LEU A 19 -18.17 -4.97 -10.71
C LEU A 19 -19.32 -4.99 -11.73
N LYS A 20 -19.65 -3.78 -12.20
CA LYS A 20 -20.56 -3.60 -13.33
C LYS A 20 -19.72 -3.43 -14.61
N PRO A 21 -20.22 -3.85 -15.79
CA PRO A 21 -19.55 -3.55 -17.05
C PRO A 21 -19.27 -2.06 -17.20
N HIS A 22 -18.07 -1.74 -17.73
CA HIS A 22 -17.57 -0.37 -17.93
C HIS A 22 -17.18 0.39 -16.65
N ASP A 23 -16.98 -0.28 -15.53
CA ASP A 23 -16.45 0.36 -14.32
C ASP A 23 -15.04 0.93 -14.56
N ARG A 24 -14.74 1.99 -13.81
CA ARG A 24 -13.41 2.62 -13.74
C ARG A 24 -12.79 2.20 -12.42
N VAL A 25 -11.82 1.31 -12.49
CA VAL A 25 -11.23 0.71 -11.29
C VAL A 25 -9.86 1.30 -11.04
N LEU A 26 -9.67 1.89 -9.87
CA LEU A 26 -8.37 2.36 -9.40
C LEU A 26 -7.77 1.30 -8.46
N ILE A 27 -6.58 0.82 -8.82
CA ILE A 27 -5.83 -0.18 -8.05
C ILE A 27 -4.54 0.48 -7.57
N ILE A 28 -4.30 0.46 -6.27
CA ILE A 28 -3.15 1.10 -5.63
C ILE A 28 -2.34 0.04 -4.89
N ASP A 29 -1.05 -0.07 -5.20
CA ASP A 29 -0.08 -0.75 -4.36
C ASP A 29 0.14 0.09 -3.09
N GLY A 30 -0.37 -0.42 -1.97
CA GLY A 30 -0.44 0.33 -0.72
C GLY A 30 0.94 0.61 -0.12
N LEU A 31 1.80 -0.40 -0.04
CA LEU A 31 3.14 -0.21 0.55
C LEU A 31 4.05 0.62 -0.34
N ASN A 32 4.02 0.40 -1.64
CA ASN A 32 4.84 1.18 -2.57
C ASN A 32 4.47 2.67 -2.52
N LEU A 33 3.18 2.99 -2.62
CA LEU A 33 2.73 4.37 -2.53
C LEU A 33 3.06 5.00 -1.17
N PHE A 34 2.89 4.25 -0.06
CA PHE A 34 3.21 4.72 1.28
C PHE A 34 4.71 5.04 1.45
N PHE A 35 5.60 4.09 1.13
CA PHE A 35 7.03 4.28 1.31
C PHE A 35 7.61 5.37 0.41
N ARG A 36 7.12 5.48 -0.82
CA ARG A 36 7.52 6.55 -1.73
C ARG A 36 7.15 7.93 -1.17
N ASN A 37 5.93 8.09 -0.65
CA ASN A 37 5.52 9.35 -0.03
C ASN A 37 6.28 9.62 1.26
N PHE A 38 6.51 8.60 2.09
CA PHE A 38 7.29 8.73 3.32
C PHE A 38 8.71 9.26 3.05
N ALA A 39 9.36 8.74 2.01
CA ALA A 39 10.73 9.12 1.67
C ALA A 39 10.86 10.49 1.00
N THR A 40 9.79 10.99 0.34
CA THR A 40 9.91 12.17 -0.53
C THR A 40 9.09 13.38 -0.04
N ILE A 41 8.15 13.19 0.87
CA ILE A 41 7.26 14.26 1.31
C ILE A 41 7.58 14.66 2.76
N ASN A 42 8.19 15.84 2.90
CA ASN A 42 8.52 16.42 4.21
C ASN A 42 7.31 17.18 4.78
N LEU A 43 6.27 16.44 5.17
CA LEU A 43 5.08 16.97 5.80
C LEU A 43 5.13 16.70 7.30
N THR A 44 4.90 17.73 8.11
CA THR A 44 4.84 17.62 9.56
C THR A 44 3.45 17.98 10.09
N ASN A 45 3.08 17.42 11.23
CA ASN A 45 1.90 17.83 11.97
C ASN A 45 2.18 19.08 12.82
N ASN A 46 1.18 19.55 13.54
CA ASN A 46 1.30 20.75 14.40
C ASN A 46 2.32 20.59 15.55
N ASN A 47 2.71 19.37 15.88
CA ASN A 47 3.71 19.06 16.90
C ASN A 47 5.11 18.88 16.32
N GLY A 48 5.29 19.11 15.02
CA GLY A 48 6.55 18.93 14.30
C GLY A 48 6.88 17.47 13.91
N ALA A 49 6.03 16.50 14.25
CA ALA A 49 6.28 15.12 13.88
C ALA A 49 6.03 14.90 12.38
N HIS A 50 6.93 14.15 11.73
CA HIS A 50 6.82 13.79 10.32
C HIS A 50 5.58 12.93 10.08
N ILE A 51 4.79 13.30 9.06
CA ILE A 51 3.58 12.59 8.62
C ILE A 51 3.52 12.41 7.09
N GLY A 52 4.68 12.44 6.43
CA GLY A 52 4.79 12.41 4.96
C GLY A 52 4.22 11.14 4.34
N GLY A 53 4.39 9.99 4.99
CA GLY A 53 3.82 8.73 4.53
C GLY A 53 2.30 8.74 4.54
N LEU A 54 1.71 9.04 5.69
CA LEU A 54 0.26 9.10 5.88
C LEU A 54 -0.38 10.23 5.06
N GLY A 55 0.06 11.46 5.28
CA GLY A 55 -0.51 12.64 4.63
C GLY A 55 -0.26 12.65 3.12
N GLY A 56 0.92 12.22 2.70
CA GLY A 56 1.28 12.07 1.29
C GLY A 56 0.45 11.02 0.58
N PHE A 57 0.24 9.85 1.22
CA PHE A 57 -0.62 8.79 0.68
C PHE A 57 -2.05 9.31 0.44
N LEU A 58 -2.67 9.90 1.47
CA LEU A 58 -4.05 10.39 1.37
C LEU A 58 -4.19 11.50 0.32
N ARG A 59 -3.21 12.41 0.23
CA ARG A 59 -3.18 13.46 -0.80
C ARG A 59 -3.04 12.86 -2.19
N SER A 60 -2.13 11.90 -2.38
CA SER A 60 -1.92 11.21 -3.65
C SER A 60 -3.18 10.47 -4.09
N MET A 61 -3.81 9.72 -3.18
CA MET A 61 -5.07 9.03 -3.43
C MET A 61 -6.18 10.01 -3.81
N GLY A 62 -6.34 11.12 -3.10
CA GLY A 62 -7.32 12.16 -3.43
C GLY A 62 -7.09 12.76 -4.83
N THR A 63 -5.82 13.01 -5.20
CA THR A 63 -5.46 13.48 -6.55
C THR A 63 -5.81 12.45 -7.62
N LEU A 64 -5.54 11.18 -7.37
CA LEU A 64 -5.88 10.08 -8.28
C LEU A 64 -7.39 9.94 -8.44
N ILE A 65 -8.16 10.02 -7.35
CA ILE A 65 -9.62 9.98 -7.38
C ILE A 65 -10.17 11.12 -8.26
N ASN A 66 -9.69 12.33 -8.06
CA ASN A 66 -10.11 13.47 -8.86
C ASN A 66 -9.75 13.34 -10.35
N LYS A 67 -8.58 12.77 -10.66
CA LYS A 67 -8.12 12.60 -12.04
C LYS A 67 -8.80 11.43 -12.75
N VAL A 68 -8.95 10.31 -12.05
CA VAL A 68 -9.45 9.04 -12.61
C VAL A 68 -10.97 8.99 -12.55
N GLN A 69 -11.61 9.60 -11.55
CA GLN A 69 -13.05 9.49 -11.25
C GLN A 69 -13.47 8.00 -11.19
N PRO A 70 -12.84 7.19 -10.31
CA PRO A 70 -13.10 5.75 -10.26
C PRO A 70 -14.48 5.46 -9.68
N THR A 71 -15.09 4.37 -10.14
CA THR A 71 -16.31 3.80 -9.55
C THR A 71 -15.98 2.80 -8.44
N SER A 72 -14.77 2.25 -8.47
CA SER A 72 -14.26 1.32 -7.45
C SER A 72 -12.77 1.55 -7.20
N ILE A 73 -12.37 1.46 -5.93
CA ILE A 73 -10.99 1.65 -5.49
C ILE A 73 -10.54 0.42 -4.71
N TYR A 74 -9.39 -0.11 -5.07
CA TYR A 74 -8.70 -1.19 -4.37
C TYR A 74 -7.35 -0.71 -3.88
N VAL A 75 -7.07 -0.86 -2.58
CA VAL A 75 -5.74 -0.68 -2.00
C VAL A 75 -5.24 -2.05 -1.61
N ILE A 76 -4.12 -2.45 -2.19
CA ILE A 76 -3.57 -3.80 -2.06
C ILE A 76 -2.29 -3.74 -1.25
N PHE A 77 -2.18 -4.62 -0.26
CA PHE A 77 -1.00 -4.75 0.59
C PHE A 77 -0.41 -6.15 0.47
N ASP A 78 0.89 -6.24 0.71
CA ASP A 78 1.57 -7.53 0.84
C ASP A 78 0.99 -8.33 2.00
N GLY A 79 0.81 -9.63 1.81
CA GLY A 79 0.35 -10.53 2.84
C GLY A 79 1.50 -11.10 3.69
N LYS A 80 1.14 -11.67 4.82
CA LYS A 80 2.09 -12.32 5.73
C LYS A 80 2.80 -13.47 5.00
N GLY A 81 4.15 -13.52 5.13
CA GLY A 81 4.96 -14.57 4.52
C GLY A 81 5.10 -14.50 3.00
N SER A 82 4.69 -13.40 2.36
CA SER A 82 4.80 -13.21 0.92
C SER A 82 6.24 -13.36 0.40
N THR A 83 7.21 -12.82 1.11
CA THR A 83 8.64 -12.86 0.75
C THR A 83 9.24 -14.27 0.90
N VAL A 84 8.72 -15.11 1.81
CA VAL A 84 9.26 -16.45 2.07
C VAL A 84 9.11 -17.36 0.86
N ASN A 85 7.98 -17.31 0.18
CA ASN A 85 7.73 -18.14 -1.00
C ASN A 85 8.68 -17.80 -2.16
N ARG A 86 8.97 -16.53 -2.39
CA ARG A 86 9.88 -16.11 -3.46
C ARG A 86 11.36 -16.39 -3.11
N ASN A 87 11.76 -16.25 -1.86
CA ASN A 87 13.09 -16.63 -1.41
C ASN A 87 13.36 -18.13 -1.53
N ASN A 88 12.34 -18.97 -1.39
CA ASN A 88 12.45 -20.41 -1.60
C ASN A 88 12.66 -20.77 -3.08
N ILE A 89 12.15 -19.95 -4.01
CA ILE A 89 12.30 -20.16 -5.46
C ILE A 89 13.58 -19.49 -5.98
N ASN A 90 13.92 -18.31 -5.46
CA ASN A 90 15.11 -17.55 -5.81
C ASN A 90 15.73 -16.92 -4.55
N PRO A 91 16.80 -17.51 -3.98
CA PRO A 91 17.44 -17.01 -2.77
C PRO A 91 18.00 -15.57 -2.88
N ASP A 92 18.33 -15.13 -4.09
CA ASP A 92 18.84 -13.78 -4.36
C ASP A 92 17.72 -12.74 -4.53
N TYR A 93 16.46 -13.15 -4.45
CA TYR A 93 15.34 -12.24 -4.59
C TYR A 93 15.33 -11.19 -3.46
N LYS A 94 15.44 -9.93 -3.83
CA LYS A 94 15.50 -8.79 -2.88
C LYS A 94 16.73 -8.78 -1.93
N ALA A 95 17.76 -9.61 -2.15
CA ALA A 95 18.96 -9.66 -1.30
C ALA A 95 19.63 -8.27 -1.15
N ASN A 96 19.58 -7.44 -2.18
CA ASN A 96 20.14 -6.09 -2.19
C ASN A 96 19.26 -5.02 -1.52
N ARG A 97 18.05 -5.35 -1.04
CA ARG A 97 17.16 -4.38 -0.35
C ARG A 97 17.50 -4.19 1.14
N ASN A 98 18.38 -5.01 1.71
CA ASN A 98 18.79 -4.95 3.12
C ASN A 98 19.84 -3.85 3.41
N ILE A 99 19.87 -2.77 2.62
CA ILE A 99 20.70 -1.61 2.97
C ILE A 99 19.94 -0.83 4.03
N ASN A 100 20.31 -1.04 5.29
CA ASN A 100 19.83 -0.25 6.42
C ASN A 100 20.37 1.19 6.31
N ARG A 101 19.60 2.05 5.67
CA ARG A 101 19.89 3.48 5.57
C ARG A 101 18.63 4.28 5.81
N ILE A 102 18.78 5.45 6.41
CA ILE A 102 17.73 6.44 6.52
C ILE A 102 17.26 6.82 5.11
N THR A 103 15.96 6.83 4.86
CA THR A 103 15.37 7.18 3.56
C THR A 103 14.90 8.63 3.51
N ASN A 104 14.56 9.22 4.67
CA ASN A 104 14.18 10.62 4.80
C ASN A 104 15.15 11.35 5.75
N TRP A 105 16.28 11.77 5.21
CA TRP A 105 17.37 12.45 5.93
C TRP A 105 16.98 13.80 6.51
N ASP A 106 15.98 14.46 5.94
CA ASP A 106 15.56 15.79 6.39
C ASP A 106 14.70 15.73 7.66
N SER A 107 14.17 14.55 7.98
CA SER A 107 13.22 14.37 9.08
C SER A 107 13.71 13.46 10.20
N PHE A 108 14.75 12.64 9.96
CA PHE A 108 15.22 11.62 10.91
C PHE A 108 16.73 11.57 11.00
N ASP A 109 17.22 11.50 12.24
CA ASP A 109 18.64 11.36 12.57
C ASP A 109 19.04 9.90 12.82
N SER A 110 18.07 9.03 13.12
CA SER A 110 18.32 7.60 13.37
C SER A 110 17.40 6.69 12.56
N LEU A 111 17.89 5.47 12.28
CA LEU A 111 17.10 4.42 11.64
C LEU A 111 15.93 3.95 12.50
N GLU A 112 16.12 3.95 13.82
CA GLU A 112 15.13 3.49 14.78
C GLU A 112 13.92 4.43 14.81
N ASP A 113 14.17 5.73 14.92
CA ASP A 113 13.12 6.76 14.90
C ASP A 113 12.37 6.76 13.56
N GLU A 114 13.10 6.61 12.44
CA GLU A 114 12.46 6.51 11.13
C GLU A 114 11.59 5.26 11.03
N HIS A 115 12.05 4.12 11.54
CA HIS A 115 11.31 2.87 11.53
C HIS A 115 10.04 2.95 12.38
N GLU A 116 10.14 3.48 13.60
CA GLU A 116 9.00 3.68 14.49
C GLU A 116 7.96 4.60 13.85
N SER A 117 8.40 5.72 13.29
CA SER A 117 7.52 6.65 12.58
C SER A 117 6.83 6.01 11.38
N LYS A 118 7.51 5.14 10.62
CA LYS A 118 6.91 4.38 9.50
C LYS A 118 5.79 3.47 10.01
N LEU A 119 6.02 2.74 11.10
CA LEU A 119 5.04 1.82 11.67
C LEU A 119 3.80 2.57 12.15
N ASP A 120 3.99 3.64 12.92
CA ASP A 120 2.89 4.46 13.43
C ASP A 120 2.04 5.06 12.32
N GLN A 121 2.67 5.62 11.29
CA GLN A 121 1.97 6.21 10.17
C GLN A 121 1.23 5.15 9.33
N LEU A 122 1.83 3.97 9.11
CA LEU A 122 1.18 2.89 8.40
C LEU A 122 -0.04 2.34 9.16
N GLN A 123 0.09 2.16 10.47
CA GLN A 123 -1.02 1.73 11.32
C GLN A 123 -2.20 2.70 11.24
N ARG A 124 -1.93 3.99 11.34
CA ARG A 124 -2.96 5.03 11.21
C ARG A 124 -3.55 5.07 9.81
N LEU A 125 -2.72 4.89 8.78
CA LEU A 125 -3.20 4.82 7.39
C LEU A 125 -4.22 3.71 7.22
N VAL A 126 -3.90 2.48 7.67
CA VAL A 126 -4.82 1.34 7.57
C VAL A 126 -6.14 1.62 8.32
N GLN A 127 -6.05 2.23 9.51
CA GLN A 127 -7.25 2.63 10.26
C GLN A 127 -8.13 3.61 9.47
N TYR A 128 -7.53 4.63 8.83
CA TYR A 128 -8.28 5.60 8.02
C TYR A 128 -8.86 4.97 6.76
N LEU A 129 -8.10 4.13 6.07
CA LEU A 129 -8.58 3.45 4.87
C LEU A 129 -9.81 2.57 5.16
N LYS A 130 -9.86 1.91 6.33
CA LYS A 130 -11.03 1.11 6.76
C LYS A 130 -12.31 1.93 6.94
N LEU A 131 -12.21 3.23 7.14
CA LEU A 131 -13.37 4.13 7.26
C LEU A 131 -13.87 4.66 5.91
N LEU A 132 -13.14 4.41 4.82
CA LEU A 132 -13.49 4.88 3.49
C LEU A 132 -14.27 3.81 2.71
N PRO A 133 -15.10 4.21 1.74
CA PRO A 133 -15.83 3.27 0.87
C PRO A 133 -14.90 2.68 -0.21
N ILE A 134 -13.82 2.05 0.19
CA ILE A 134 -12.81 1.41 -0.65
C ILE A 134 -12.62 -0.04 -0.23
N LYS A 135 -12.03 -0.84 -1.09
CA LYS A 135 -11.66 -2.22 -0.76
C LYS A 135 -10.18 -2.31 -0.45
N ILE A 136 -9.86 -2.94 0.68
CA ILE A 136 -8.49 -3.19 1.11
C ILE A 136 -8.26 -4.70 1.00
N LEU A 137 -7.24 -5.11 0.25
CA LEU A 137 -6.92 -6.51 0.01
C LEU A 137 -5.50 -6.83 0.50
N SER A 138 -5.38 -7.94 1.19
CA SER A 138 -4.12 -8.55 1.58
C SER A 138 -4.36 -10.06 1.71
N PHE A 139 -3.52 -10.89 1.11
CA PHE A 139 -3.65 -12.34 1.17
C PHE A 139 -2.36 -12.95 1.67
N ASP A 140 -2.45 -13.87 2.63
CA ASP A 140 -1.29 -14.58 3.16
C ASP A 140 -0.47 -15.21 2.03
N LYS A 141 0.85 -15.09 2.15
CA LYS A 141 1.85 -15.63 1.21
C LYS A 141 1.79 -15.05 -0.22
N ALA A 142 1.01 -14.01 -0.47
CA ALA A 142 0.96 -13.31 -1.75
C ALA A 142 1.58 -11.91 -1.62
N GLU A 143 2.35 -11.49 -2.61
CA GLU A 143 2.79 -10.10 -2.74
C GLU A 143 1.70 -9.25 -3.42
N ALA A 144 1.71 -7.94 -3.18
CA ALA A 144 0.76 -7.02 -3.79
C ALA A 144 0.75 -7.13 -5.33
N ASP A 145 1.93 -7.25 -5.95
CA ASP A 145 2.07 -7.41 -7.42
C ASP A 145 1.35 -8.65 -7.95
N ASP A 146 1.39 -9.77 -7.22
CA ASP A 146 0.71 -11.01 -7.61
C ASP A 146 -0.82 -10.83 -7.55
N ILE A 147 -1.30 -10.21 -6.46
CA ILE A 147 -2.72 -9.91 -6.27
C ILE A 147 -3.21 -8.95 -7.35
N ILE A 148 -2.44 -7.88 -7.64
CA ILE A 148 -2.75 -6.91 -8.71
C ILE A 148 -2.86 -7.62 -10.05
N SER A 149 -1.91 -8.51 -10.37
CA SER A 149 -1.91 -9.25 -11.63
C SER A 149 -3.16 -10.12 -11.78
N VAL A 150 -3.51 -10.89 -10.75
CA VAL A 150 -4.73 -11.72 -10.75
C VAL A 150 -5.99 -10.85 -10.88
N LEU A 151 -6.06 -9.77 -10.12
CA LEU A 151 -7.19 -8.85 -10.14
C LEU A 151 -7.36 -8.21 -11.53
N CYS A 152 -6.28 -7.76 -12.14
CA CYS A 152 -6.31 -7.20 -13.49
C CYS A 152 -6.81 -8.21 -14.52
N ASN A 153 -6.36 -9.45 -14.44
CA ASN A 153 -6.84 -10.50 -15.34
C ASN A 153 -8.35 -10.74 -15.18
N GLN A 154 -8.84 -10.83 -13.93
CA GLN A 154 -10.26 -11.03 -13.67
C GLN A 154 -11.13 -9.86 -14.16
N LEU A 155 -10.68 -8.62 -13.92
CA LEU A 155 -11.44 -7.42 -14.21
C LEU A 155 -11.40 -7.01 -15.69
N SER A 156 -10.41 -7.44 -16.45
CA SER A 156 -10.28 -7.09 -17.87
C SER A 156 -11.36 -7.72 -18.77
N TYR A 157 -11.99 -8.81 -18.34
CA TYR A 157 -13.04 -9.48 -19.09
C TYR A 157 -14.32 -8.65 -19.28
N ASP A 158 -14.61 -7.73 -18.35
CA ASP A 158 -15.87 -6.98 -18.32
C ASP A 158 -15.79 -5.59 -19.00
N LYS A 159 -14.80 -5.36 -19.87
CA LYS A 159 -14.54 -4.07 -20.52
C LYS A 159 -14.33 -2.93 -19.55
N ASN A 160 -13.83 -3.22 -18.37
CA ASN A 160 -13.50 -2.23 -17.34
C ASN A 160 -12.24 -1.44 -17.72
N LYS A 161 -12.15 -0.19 -17.24
CA LYS A 161 -10.94 0.62 -17.35
C LYS A 161 -10.16 0.51 -16.06
N LEU A 162 -8.99 -0.11 -16.13
CA LEU A 162 -8.11 -0.31 -14.98
C LEU A 162 -7.03 0.77 -14.95
N PHE A 163 -6.86 1.39 -13.79
CA PHE A 163 -5.81 2.38 -13.51
C PHE A 163 -4.98 1.84 -12.35
N ILE A 164 -3.73 1.50 -12.63
CA ILE A 164 -2.83 0.91 -11.65
C ILE A 164 -1.81 1.96 -11.23
N VAL A 165 -1.56 2.04 -9.93
CA VAL A 165 -0.56 2.89 -9.29
C VAL A 165 0.33 2.02 -8.42
N SER A 166 1.58 1.90 -8.85
CA SER A 166 2.64 1.17 -8.17
C SER A 166 3.87 2.05 -8.01
#